data_8b24ea37275ec23a0695a2036203d6d7
#
_entry.id   8b24ea37275ec23a0695a2036203d6d7
#
_cell.length_a   1.000
_cell.length_b   1.000
_cell.length_c   1.000
_cell.angle_alpha   90.00
_cell.angle_beta   90.00
_cell.angle_gamma   90.00
#
_symmetry.space_group_name_H-M   'P 1'
#
loop_
_entity.id
_entity.type
_entity.pdbx_description
1 polymer ?
#
loop_
_entity_poly.entity_id
_entity_poly.type
_entity_poly.pdbx_seq_one_letter_code
_entity_poly.pdbx_strand_id
1 'polypeptide(L)'
;MKFAFDKLIIDSRQENTIMRFLDAEFVQGFIRMANDGWEQGWHERNGGNLSYRVKPEEVESVKENFEAKEWKPIGTSVPNLAGEYFLVTGSGKYFRNVIIKPEDSICMIEVDDKGENYRIVWGLVNGGRPTSELPSHLMNHEVKKLATN
;
A
#
# COMPACT_ATOMS: atom_id res chain seq x y z
N MET A 1 40.29 8.36 12.44
CA MET A 1 39.30 8.47 13.49
C MET A 1 38.22 9.49 13.19
N LYS A 2 38.58 10.71 12.87
CA LYS A 2 37.62 11.76 12.53
C LYS A 2 36.80 11.38 11.28
N PHE A 3 37.44 10.80 10.29
CA PHE A 3 36.80 10.38 9.05
C PHE A 3 35.70 9.33 9.33
N ALA A 4 36.00 8.33 10.15
CA ALA A 4 35.05 7.29 10.48
C ALA A 4 33.87 7.85 11.27
N PHE A 5 34.13 8.80 12.16
CA PHE A 5 33.09 9.46 12.93
C PHE A 5 32.15 10.26 12.02
N ASP A 6 32.72 11.01 11.08
CA ASP A 6 31.91 11.79 10.13
C ASP A 6 31.04 10.89 9.28
N LYS A 7 31.55 9.74 8.88
CA LYS A 7 30.78 8.78 8.09
C LYS A 7 29.61 8.24 8.91
N LEU A 8 29.81 7.92 10.17
CA LEU A 8 28.77 7.44 11.04
C LEU A 8 27.66 8.49 11.23
N ILE A 9 28.05 9.75 11.36
CA ILE A 9 27.06 10.83 11.49
C ILE A 9 26.24 10.96 10.22
N ILE A 10 26.85 10.87 9.04
CA ILE A 10 26.15 10.95 7.77
C ILE A 10 25.16 9.79 7.64
N ASP A 11 25.59 8.58 7.96
CA ASP A 11 24.73 7.41 7.87
C ASP A 11 23.53 7.53 8.80
N SER A 12 23.76 8.01 10.03
CA SER A 12 22.71 8.22 11.00
C SER A 12 21.69 9.25 10.50
N ARG A 13 22.17 10.32 9.87
CA ARG A 13 21.26 11.33 9.31
C ARG A 13 20.45 10.77 8.14
N GLN A 14 21.04 9.92 7.31
CA GLN A 14 20.29 9.28 6.24
C GLN A 14 19.21 8.38 6.79
N GLU A 15 19.50 7.60 7.82
CA GLU A 15 18.49 6.77 8.47
C GLU A 15 17.35 7.60 9.03
N ASN A 16 17.66 8.77 9.58
CA ASN A 16 16.66 9.66 10.15
C ASN A 16 15.81 10.33 9.07
N THR A 17 16.32 10.47 7.84
CA THR A 17 15.56 11.10 6.76
C THR A 17 14.73 10.12 5.95
N ILE A 18 15.05 8.82 6.01
CA ILE A 18 14.26 7.80 5.33
C ILE A 18 13.14 7.36 6.25
N MET A 19 11.92 7.74 5.91
CA MET A 19 10.75 7.32 6.67
C MET A 19 10.49 5.85 6.44
N ARG A 20 10.33 5.10 7.53
CA ARG A 20 9.90 3.71 7.41
C ARG A 20 8.46 3.67 6.93
N PHE A 21 8.15 2.73 6.04
CA PHE A 21 6.82 2.64 5.44
C PHE A 21 5.72 2.59 6.50
N LEU A 22 5.88 1.73 7.51
CA LEU A 22 4.86 1.57 8.55
C LEU A 22 4.70 2.78 9.45
N ASP A 23 5.67 3.68 9.48
CA ASP A 23 5.60 4.89 10.30
C ASP A 23 4.87 6.03 9.61
N ALA A 24 4.57 5.90 8.32
CA ALA A 24 3.87 6.94 7.59
C ALA A 24 2.44 7.10 8.10
N GLU A 25 2.00 8.34 8.22
CA GLU A 25 0.70 8.64 8.80
C GLU A 25 -0.44 8.00 8.00
N PHE A 26 -0.37 8.05 6.67
CA PHE A 26 -1.43 7.48 5.85
C PHE A 26 -1.50 5.97 5.97
N VAL A 27 -0.35 5.31 6.18
CA VAL A 27 -0.30 3.86 6.40
C VAL A 27 -0.92 3.52 7.75
N GLN A 28 -0.59 4.27 8.78
CA GLN A 28 -1.19 4.09 10.10
C GLN A 28 -2.69 4.34 10.06
N GLY A 29 -3.14 5.31 9.27
CA GLY A 29 -4.56 5.57 9.08
C GLY A 29 -5.28 4.39 8.44
N PHE A 30 -4.65 3.77 7.46
CA PHE A 30 -5.20 2.59 6.81
C PHE A 30 -5.31 1.43 7.80
N ILE A 31 -4.28 1.23 8.61
CA ILE A 31 -4.28 0.18 9.64
C ILE A 31 -5.38 0.43 10.66
N ARG A 32 -5.57 1.68 11.09
CA ARG A 32 -6.65 2.04 12.01
C ARG A 32 -8.03 1.75 11.40
N MET A 33 -8.19 2.02 10.10
CA MET A 33 -9.45 1.74 9.43
C MET A 33 -9.74 0.23 9.44
N ALA A 34 -8.73 -0.59 9.23
CA ALA A 34 -8.89 -2.04 9.32
C ALA A 34 -9.26 -2.48 10.73
N ASN A 35 -8.66 -1.85 11.75
CA ASN A 35 -9.00 -2.14 13.14
C ASN A 35 -10.45 -1.77 13.46
N ASP A 36 -10.88 -0.60 12.99
CA ASP A 36 -12.26 -0.16 13.20
C ASP A 36 -13.24 -1.14 12.56
N GLY A 37 -12.94 -1.61 11.36
CA GLY A 37 -13.75 -2.62 10.70
C GLY A 37 -13.85 -3.91 11.52
N TRP A 38 -12.75 -4.33 12.09
CA TRP A 38 -12.72 -5.51 12.96
C TRP A 38 -13.57 -5.30 14.22
N GLU A 39 -13.38 -4.17 14.89
CA GLU A 39 -14.10 -3.87 16.13
C GLU A 39 -15.60 -3.67 15.90
N GLN A 40 -15.99 -3.19 14.74
CA GLN A 40 -17.38 -3.04 14.36
C GLN A 40 -18.01 -4.37 13.94
N GLY A 41 -17.22 -5.44 13.84
CA GLY A 41 -17.73 -6.72 13.41
C GLY A 41 -18.12 -6.79 11.95
N TRP A 42 -17.63 -5.86 11.14
CA TRP A 42 -18.03 -5.81 9.73
C TRP A 42 -17.64 -7.06 8.97
N HIS A 43 -16.57 -7.71 9.37
CA HIS A 43 -16.05 -8.85 8.63
C HIS A 43 -15.51 -9.90 9.58
N GLU A 44 -16.42 -10.63 10.18
CA GLU A 44 -16.08 -11.67 11.16
C GLU A 44 -15.30 -12.81 10.53
N ARG A 45 -15.43 -12.98 9.23
CA ARG A 45 -14.68 -13.99 8.50
C ARG A 45 -13.68 -13.26 7.61
N ASN A 46 -13.16 -13.89 6.62
CA ASN A 46 -12.18 -13.28 5.72
C ASN A 46 -12.83 -12.36 4.68
N GLY A 47 -14.03 -11.87 4.96
CA GLY A 47 -14.79 -11.11 3.98
C GLY A 47 -14.45 -9.65 3.88
N GLY A 48 -13.50 -9.16 4.65
CA GLY A 48 -13.21 -7.75 4.62
C GLY A 48 -12.08 -7.42 3.65
N ASN A 49 -12.23 -6.33 2.92
CA ASN A 49 -11.13 -5.79 2.14
C ASN A 49 -11.26 -4.28 2.07
N LEU A 50 -10.12 -3.61 2.03
CA LEU A 50 -10.03 -2.15 1.99
C LEU A 50 -9.04 -1.74 0.93
N SER A 51 -9.27 -0.54 0.37
CA SER A 51 -8.30 0.09 -0.50
C SER A 51 -8.26 1.59 -0.24
N TYR A 52 -7.11 2.19 -0.49
CA TYR A 52 -6.90 3.62 -0.30
C TYR A 52 -6.05 4.15 -1.45
N ARG A 53 -6.55 5.19 -2.12
CA ARG A 53 -5.81 5.85 -3.20
C ARG A 53 -4.77 6.77 -2.57
N VAL A 54 -3.51 6.46 -2.78
CA VAL A 54 -2.40 7.18 -2.13
C VAL A 54 -2.14 8.48 -2.89
N LYS A 55 -1.96 9.57 -2.15
CA LYS A 55 -1.69 10.88 -2.75
C LYS A 55 -0.23 10.95 -3.22
N PRO A 56 0.06 11.74 -4.26
CA PRO A 56 1.43 11.84 -4.76
C PRO A 56 2.46 12.20 -3.69
N GLU A 57 2.14 13.13 -2.79
CA GLU A 57 3.05 13.52 -1.73
C GLU A 57 3.26 12.40 -0.70
N GLU A 58 2.25 11.56 -0.52
CA GLU A 58 2.38 10.39 0.36
C GLU A 58 3.30 9.34 -0.28
N VAL A 59 3.17 9.13 -1.58
CA VAL A 59 4.06 8.21 -2.30
C VAL A 59 5.51 8.68 -2.16
N GLU A 60 5.74 9.98 -2.37
CA GLU A 60 7.09 10.53 -2.27
C GLU A 60 7.71 10.31 -0.90
N SER A 61 6.89 10.35 0.16
CA SER A 61 7.40 10.19 1.52
C SER A 61 7.90 8.79 1.83
N VAL A 62 7.48 7.78 1.07
CA VAL A 62 7.82 6.37 1.37
C VAL A 62 8.47 5.64 0.20
N LYS A 63 8.68 6.30 -0.93
CA LYS A 63 9.15 5.61 -2.14
C LYS A 63 10.49 4.90 -1.97
N GLU A 64 11.31 5.32 -1.01
CA GLU A 64 12.60 4.70 -0.76
C GLU A 64 12.48 3.32 -0.12
N ASN A 65 11.28 2.97 0.32
CA ASN A 65 10.98 1.63 0.83
C ASN A 65 10.54 0.66 -0.26
N PHE A 66 10.38 1.13 -1.50
CA PHE A 66 9.77 0.30 -2.53
C PHE A 66 10.73 -0.74 -3.09
N GLU A 67 10.20 -1.95 -3.27
CA GLU A 67 10.86 -3.05 -3.96
C GLU A 67 9.85 -3.59 -4.96
N ALA A 68 9.86 -3.05 -6.18
CA ALA A 68 8.86 -3.38 -7.18
C ALA A 68 8.97 -4.84 -7.62
N LYS A 69 7.84 -5.53 -7.62
CA LYS A 69 7.72 -6.89 -8.11
C LYS A 69 7.26 -6.86 -9.56
N GLU A 70 6.99 -8.04 -10.12
CA GLU A 70 6.59 -8.13 -11.51
C GLU A 70 5.18 -7.59 -11.74
N TRP A 71 4.95 -7.10 -12.93
CA TRP A 71 3.62 -6.63 -13.34
C TRP A 71 2.68 -7.82 -13.51
N LYS A 72 1.43 -7.63 -13.08
CA LYS A 72 0.37 -8.61 -13.21
C LYS A 72 -0.90 -7.93 -13.71
N PRO A 73 -1.76 -8.65 -14.47
CA PRO A 73 -2.98 -8.02 -14.96
C PRO A 73 -3.94 -7.69 -13.83
N ILE A 74 -4.59 -6.53 -13.93
CA ILE A 74 -5.64 -6.13 -13.00
C ILE A 74 -6.90 -6.96 -13.26
N GLY A 75 -7.17 -7.27 -14.50
CA GLY A 75 -8.40 -7.95 -14.89
C GLY A 75 -9.48 -7.00 -15.34
N THR A 76 -9.19 -5.71 -15.35
CA THR A 76 -10.07 -4.68 -15.91
C THR A 76 -9.17 -3.51 -16.32
N SER A 77 -9.74 -2.52 -17.00
CA SER A 77 -9.00 -1.36 -17.48
C SER A 77 -9.41 -0.12 -16.70
N VAL A 78 -8.41 0.57 -16.12
CA VAL A 78 -8.62 1.78 -15.35
C VAL A 78 -7.64 2.87 -15.79
N PRO A 79 -7.76 3.35 -17.04
CA PRO A 79 -6.76 4.24 -17.64
C PRO A 79 -6.57 5.56 -16.88
N ASN A 80 -7.60 6.04 -16.18
CA ASN A 80 -7.49 7.28 -15.42
C ASN A 80 -6.70 7.12 -14.14
N LEU A 81 -6.40 5.88 -13.74
CA LEU A 81 -5.56 5.59 -12.58
C LEU A 81 -4.11 5.26 -12.98
N ALA A 82 -3.74 5.46 -14.23
CA ALA A 82 -2.40 5.14 -14.71
C ALA A 82 -1.35 5.85 -13.85
N GLY A 83 -0.34 5.09 -13.39
CA GLY A 83 0.75 5.63 -12.61
C GLY A 83 0.43 5.90 -11.15
N GLU A 84 -0.78 5.60 -10.70
CA GLU A 84 -1.18 5.87 -9.32
C GLU A 84 -0.90 4.68 -8.41
N TYR A 85 -0.92 4.93 -7.11
CA TYR A 85 -0.59 3.95 -6.08
C TYR A 85 -1.76 3.76 -5.14
N PHE A 86 -1.92 2.53 -4.65
CA PHE A 86 -3.02 2.18 -3.75
C PHE A 86 -2.52 1.28 -2.63
N LEU A 87 -2.99 1.54 -1.41
CA LEU A 87 -2.87 0.57 -0.33
C LEU A 87 -4.07 -0.37 -0.44
N VAL A 88 -3.82 -1.66 -0.35
CA VAL A 88 -4.90 -2.67 -0.41
C VAL A 88 -4.62 -3.78 0.58
N THR A 89 -5.70 -4.42 1.04
CA THR A 89 -5.57 -5.59 1.90
C THR A 89 -5.21 -6.81 1.06
N GLY A 90 -4.56 -7.80 1.69
CA GLY A 90 -4.22 -9.05 1.04
C GLY A 90 -5.40 -10.00 0.94
N SER A 91 -5.36 -10.89 -0.04
CA SER A 91 -6.38 -11.91 -0.23
C SER A 91 -6.37 -12.89 0.93
N GLY A 92 -7.54 -13.20 1.46
CA GLY A 92 -7.68 -14.18 2.54
C GLY A 92 -7.17 -13.72 3.90
N LYS A 93 -6.90 -12.43 4.06
CA LYS A 93 -6.40 -11.90 5.33
C LYS A 93 -7.55 -11.32 6.14
N TYR A 94 -7.47 -11.48 7.46
CA TYR A 94 -8.43 -10.89 8.37
C TYR A 94 -7.99 -9.50 8.78
N PHE A 95 -8.92 -8.59 9.00
CA PHE A 95 -8.59 -7.24 9.47
C PHE A 95 -7.79 -7.26 10.77
N ARG A 96 -8.06 -8.22 11.64
CA ARG A 96 -7.30 -8.38 12.87
C ARG A 96 -5.80 -8.55 12.60
N ASN A 97 -5.46 -9.31 11.57
CA ASN A 97 -4.07 -9.59 11.23
C ASN A 97 -3.36 -8.35 10.66
N VAL A 98 -4.10 -7.40 10.12
CA VAL A 98 -3.51 -6.15 9.64
C VAL A 98 -2.84 -5.39 10.78
N ILE A 99 -3.41 -5.47 11.99
CA ILE A 99 -2.84 -4.80 13.16
C ILE A 99 -1.64 -5.56 13.67
N ILE A 100 -1.72 -6.88 13.70
CA ILE A 100 -0.69 -7.75 14.28
C ILE A 100 0.54 -7.84 13.39
N LYS A 101 0.33 -8.03 12.09
CA LYS A 101 1.41 -8.20 11.10
C LYS A 101 1.04 -7.45 9.82
N PRO A 102 1.10 -6.12 9.84
CA PRO A 102 0.69 -5.34 8.67
C PRO A 102 1.50 -5.68 7.42
N GLU A 103 2.80 -5.91 7.55
CA GLU A 103 3.66 -6.22 6.40
C GLU A 103 3.32 -7.54 5.72
N ASP A 104 2.53 -8.39 6.37
CA ASP A 104 2.08 -9.67 5.82
C ASP A 104 0.64 -9.61 5.33
N SER A 105 -0.07 -8.56 5.67
CA SER A 105 -1.52 -8.49 5.48
C SER A 105 -1.96 -7.40 4.51
N ILE A 106 -1.13 -6.41 4.25
CA ILE A 106 -1.44 -5.32 3.33
C ILE A 106 -0.29 -5.12 2.35
N CYS A 107 -0.58 -4.43 1.27
CA CYS A 107 0.47 -4.06 0.33
C CYS A 107 0.16 -2.71 -0.32
N MET A 108 1.20 -2.11 -0.89
CA MET A 108 1.02 -1.00 -1.80
C MET A 108 1.25 -1.49 -3.21
N ILE A 109 0.36 -1.12 -4.12
CA ILE A 109 0.48 -1.46 -5.53
C ILE A 109 0.63 -0.19 -6.35
N GLU A 110 1.23 -0.35 -7.51
CA GLU A 110 1.35 0.69 -8.52
C GLU A 110 0.58 0.23 -9.76
N VAL A 111 -0.21 1.13 -10.35
CA VAL A 111 -0.91 0.86 -11.60
C VAL A 111 0.00 1.29 -12.74
N ASP A 112 0.07 0.50 -13.81
CA ASP A 112 0.97 0.80 -14.92
C ASP A 112 0.48 2.02 -15.74
N ASP A 113 1.24 2.39 -16.75
CA ASP A 113 0.97 3.56 -17.56
C ASP A 113 -0.23 3.42 -18.50
N LYS A 114 -0.77 2.21 -18.62
CA LYS A 114 -1.96 1.95 -19.42
C LYS A 114 -3.20 1.71 -18.58
N GLY A 115 -3.05 1.53 -17.27
CA GLY A 115 -4.16 1.22 -16.40
C GLY A 115 -4.67 -0.21 -16.58
N GLU A 116 -3.83 -1.14 -17.00
CA GLU A 116 -4.21 -2.52 -17.25
C GLU A 116 -3.51 -3.52 -16.34
N ASN A 117 -2.39 -3.13 -15.76
CA ASN A 117 -1.59 -4.00 -14.90
C ASN A 117 -1.25 -3.30 -13.60
N TYR A 118 -0.90 -4.09 -12.60
CA TYR A 118 -0.42 -3.58 -11.33
C TYR A 118 0.83 -4.34 -10.94
N ARG A 119 1.61 -3.75 -10.03
CA ARG A 119 2.69 -4.48 -9.36
C ARG A 119 2.72 -4.09 -7.89
N ILE A 120 3.14 -5.03 -7.06
CA ILE A 120 3.35 -4.77 -5.64
C ILE A 120 4.68 -4.05 -5.51
N VAL A 121 4.68 -2.93 -4.79
CA VAL A 121 5.91 -2.18 -4.50
C VAL A 121 6.29 -2.27 -3.04
N TRP A 122 5.37 -2.69 -2.16
CA TRP A 122 5.65 -2.92 -0.74
C TRP A 122 4.62 -3.87 -0.15
N GLY A 123 5.04 -4.69 0.79
CA GLY A 123 4.13 -5.52 1.59
C GLY A 123 3.93 -6.93 1.08
N LEU A 124 3.04 -7.65 1.75
CA LEU A 124 2.74 -9.07 1.51
C LEU A 124 4.03 -9.88 1.42
N VAL A 125 4.87 -9.72 2.44
CA VAL A 125 6.26 -10.22 2.43
C VAL A 125 6.36 -11.74 2.41
N ASN A 126 5.30 -12.44 2.76
CA ASN A 126 5.29 -13.90 2.77
C ASN A 126 4.59 -14.51 1.54
N GLY A 127 4.57 -13.77 0.43
CA GLY A 127 4.11 -14.31 -0.84
C GLY A 127 2.61 -14.25 -1.09
N GLY A 128 1.91 -13.42 -0.33
CA GLY A 128 0.47 -13.23 -0.53
C GLY A 128 0.15 -12.46 -1.81
N ARG A 129 -1.14 -12.33 -2.08
CA ARG A 129 -1.65 -11.56 -3.23
C ARG A 129 -2.58 -10.47 -2.73
N PRO A 130 -2.72 -9.36 -3.49
CA PRO A 130 -3.75 -8.37 -3.18
C PRO A 130 -5.13 -9.03 -3.19
N THR A 131 -6.08 -8.40 -2.50
CA THR A 131 -7.45 -8.93 -2.47
C THR A 131 -7.94 -9.30 -3.87
N SER A 132 -8.71 -10.39 -3.95
CA SER A 132 -9.32 -10.81 -5.22
C SER A 132 -10.34 -9.80 -5.72
N GLU A 133 -10.76 -8.86 -4.85
CA GLU A 133 -11.66 -7.77 -5.21
C GLU A 133 -10.93 -6.56 -5.79
N LEU A 134 -9.62 -6.68 -6.06
CA LEU A 134 -8.83 -5.57 -6.58
C LEU A 134 -9.46 -4.92 -7.82
N PRO A 135 -9.94 -5.67 -8.83
CA PRO A 135 -10.58 -5.03 -9.99
C PRO A 135 -11.74 -4.13 -9.59
N SER A 136 -12.59 -4.58 -8.67
CA SER A 136 -13.74 -3.80 -8.20
C SER A 136 -13.31 -2.55 -7.45
N HIS A 137 -12.29 -2.67 -6.59
CA HIS A 137 -11.75 -1.52 -5.86
C HIS A 137 -11.21 -0.47 -6.82
N LEU A 138 -10.42 -0.89 -7.79
CA LEU A 138 -9.82 0.05 -8.74
C LEU A 138 -10.88 0.69 -9.63
N MET A 139 -11.88 -0.08 -10.05
CA MET A 139 -12.97 0.48 -10.84
C MET A 139 -13.74 1.53 -10.06
N ASN A 140 -13.98 1.31 -8.77
CA ASN A 140 -14.63 2.30 -7.92
C ASN A 140 -13.81 3.58 -7.81
N HIS A 141 -12.49 3.46 -7.66
CA HIS A 141 -11.60 4.63 -7.62
C HIS A 141 -11.59 5.36 -8.97
N GLU A 142 -11.64 4.63 -10.07
CA GLU A 142 -11.70 5.21 -11.41
C GLU A 142 -12.96 6.05 -11.57
N VAL A 143 -14.11 5.49 -11.18
CA VAL A 143 -15.40 6.19 -11.26
C VAL A 143 -15.39 7.45 -10.39
N LYS A 144 -14.87 7.35 -9.17
CA LYS A 144 -14.77 8.50 -8.27
C LYS A 144 -13.90 9.59 -8.86
N LYS A 145 -12.78 9.23 -9.46
CA LYS A 145 -11.89 10.22 -10.08
C LYS A 145 -12.57 10.96 -11.21
N LEU A 146 -13.29 10.22 -12.05
CA LEU A 146 -14.03 10.82 -13.16
C LEU A 146 -15.15 11.74 -12.66
N ALA A 147 -15.81 11.38 -11.57
CA ALA A 147 -16.92 12.16 -11.04
C ALA A 147 -16.46 13.45 -10.36
N THR A 148 -15.24 13.47 -9.79
CA THR A 148 -14.75 14.61 -9.00
C THR A 148 -13.79 15.50 -9.74
N ASN A 149 -13.32 15.08 -10.88
CA ASN A 149 -12.44 15.87 -11.73
C ASN A 149 -13.23 16.40 -12.92
#